data_551c76c06a7343ac5b8884c92ae913f3
#
_entry.id   551c76c06a7343ac5b8884c92ae913f3
#
_cell.length_a   1.000
_cell.length_b   1.000
_cell.length_c   1.000
_cell.angle_alpha   90.00
_cell.angle_beta   90.00
_cell.angle_gamma   90.00
#
_symmetry.space_group_name_H-M   'P 1'
#
loop_
_entity.id
_entity.type
_entity.pdbx_description
1 polymer ?
#
loop_
_entity_poly.entity_id
_entity_poly.type
_entity_poly.pdbx_seq_one_letter_code
_entity_poly.pdbx_strand_id
1 'polypeptide(L)'
;MDAHALDNLMERMVADYVVHNQAASVLKAMLDETGVGFAPVIDHVTIRTLNIDQGAEPFVSLGYAYDETLQYDDWYAKVYRKPGYPSLFVDQAYPDERGKTSIIPGWVHKFGDKVFHHVAVRVENIEQAVVRLKENGVVFAGNIVGERGGHLRQIFSSPEMVDGQPFTVLELAERHRGYLGFLPPQADSLMKSSTGK
;
A
#
# COMPACT_ATOMS: atom_id res chain seq x y z
N MET A 1 26.66 -8.93 5.46
CA MET A 1 25.33 -8.53 4.94
C MET A 1 25.57 -7.35 4.02
N ASP A 2 25.11 -7.40 2.79
CA ASP A 2 25.22 -6.27 1.85
C ASP A 2 24.43 -5.07 2.43
N ALA A 3 25.12 -3.97 2.71
CA ALA A 3 24.50 -2.78 3.32
C ALA A 3 23.43 -2.15 2.42
N HIS A 4 23.44 -2.46 1.12
CA HIS A 4 22.52 -1.94 0.11
C HIS A 4 21.45 -2.97 -0.35
N ALA A 5 21.45 -4.18 0.21
CA ALA A 5 20.55 -5.23 -0.26
C ALA A 5 19.07 -4.85 -0.10
N LEU A 6 18.71 -4.18 0.99
CA LEU A 6 17.34 -3.71 1.22
C LEU A 6 16.99 -2.54 0.31
N ASP A 7 17.89 -1.57 0.13
CA ASP A 7 17.67 -0.46 -0.79
C ASP A 7 17.41 -0.98 -2.20
N ASN A 8 18.26 -1.88 -2.67
CA ASN A 8 18.11 -2.52 -3.99
C ASN A 8 16.81 -3.33 -4.13
N LEU A 9 16.36 -3.99 -3.05
CA LEU A 9 15.08 -4.71 -3.04
C LEU A 9 13.91 -3.73 -3.17
N MET A 10 13.88 -2.70 -2.32
CA MET A 10 12.83 -1.69 -2.31
C MET A 10 12.77 -0.91 -3.62
N GLU A 11 13.92 -0.47 -4.15
CA GLU A 11 14.01 0.25 -5.43
C GLU A 11 13.43 -0.56 -6.57
N ARG A 12 13.78 -1.85 -6.68
CA ARG A 12 13.23 -2.72 -7.73
C ARG A 12 11.72 -2.90 -7.61
N MET A 13 11.22 -3.19 -6.39
CA MET A 13 9.78 -3.39 -6.17
C MET A 13 8.98 -2.11 -6.42
N VAL A 14 9.50 -0.97 -6.00
CA VAL A 14 8.88 0.35 -6.25
C VAL A 14 8.92 0.69 -7.74
N ALA A 15 10.03 0.45 -8.43
CA ALA A 15 10.14 0.70 -9.86
C ALA A 15 9.16 -0.16 -10.66
N ASP A 16 9.05 -1.45 -10.34
CA ASP A 16 8.08 -2.36 -10.96
C ASP A 16 6.63 -1.89 -10.70
N TYR A 17 6.31 -1.53 -9.45
CA TYR A 17 5.01 -1.01 -9.09
C TYR A 17 4.65 0.27 -9.86
N VAL A 18 5.56 1.25 -9.96
CA VAL A 18 5.32 2.50 -10.67
C VAL A 18 5.05 2.28 -12.16
N VAL A 19 5.75 1.33 -12.80
CA VAL A 19 5.51 0.97 -14.21
C VAL A 19 4.10 0.41 -14.43
N HIS A 20 3.55 -0.30 -13.44
CA HIS A 20 2.26 -0.98 -13.52
C HIS A 20 1.12 -0.22 -12.82
N ASN A 21 1.36 1.02 -12.35
CA ASN A 21 0.35 1.85 -11.71
C ASN A 21 0.38 3.28 -12.25
N GLN A 22 -0.63 3.65 -13.04
CA GLN A 22 -0.72 4.96 -13.68
C GLN A 22 -0.72 6.10 -12.67
N ALA A 23 -1.47 5.97 -11.57
CA ALA A 23 -1.53 7.02 -10.54
C ALA A 23 -0.16 7.25 -9.88
N ALA A 24 0.58 6.16 -9.60
CA ALA A 24 1.94 6.24 -9.07
C ALA A 24 2.92 6.84 -10.10
N SER A 25 2.78 6.49 -11.38
CA SER A 25 3.60 7.05 -12.46
C SER A 25 3.39 8.56 -12.60
N VAL A 26 2.13 9.02 -12.56
CA VAL A 26 1.80 10.45 -12.59
C VAL A 26 2.38 11.17 -11.38
N LEU A 27 2.17 10.64 -10.18
CA LEU A 27 2.71 11.25 -8.96
C LEU A 27 4.24 11.31 -9.00
N LYS A 28 4.89 10.22 -9.44
CA LYS A 28 6.36 10.19 -9.58
C LYS A 28 6.87 11.28 -10.52
N ALA A 29 6.23 11.46 -11.69
CA ALA A 29 6.60 12.51 -12.63
C ALA A 29 6.50 13.90 -11.99
N MET A 30 5.42 14.19 -11.26
CA MET A 30 5.23 15.46 -10.55
C MET A 30 6.31 15.69 -9.47
N LEU A 31 6.70 14.65 -8.75
CA LEU A 31 7.76 14.73 -7.72
C LEU A 31 9.15 14.92 -8.34
N ASP A 32 9.42 14.25 -9.45
CA ASP A 32 10.68 14.38 -10.19
C ASP A 32 10.90 15.81 -10.70
N GLU A 33 9.84 16.51 -11.15
CA GLU A 33 9.88 17.92 -11.54
C GLU A 33 10.33 18.85 -10.39
N THR A 34 10.05 18.46 -9.14
CA THR A 34 10.49 19.21 -7.95
C THR A 34 11.82 18.74 -7.39
N GLY A 35 12.42 17.69 -7.96
CA GLY A 35 13.65 17.08 -7.47
C GLY A 35 13.48 16.26 -6.17
N VAL A 36 12.26 15.98 -5.72
CA VAL A 36 12.01 15.24 -4.47
C VAL A 36 12.21 13.74 -4.67
N GLY A 37 11.78 13.19 -5.81
CA GLY A 37 11.73 11.76 -6.06
C GLY A 37 10.56 11.06 -5.34
N PHE A 38 10.35 9.77 -5.65
CA PHE A 38 9.18 9.02 -5.13
C PHE A 38 9.47 8.32 -3.78
N ALA A 39 10.66 7.74 -3.62
CA ALA A 39 10.99 6.95 -2.43
C ALA A 39 10.87 7.73 -1.09
N PRO A 40 11.31 9.01 -0.98
CA PRO A 40 11.23 9.75 0.27
C PRO A 40 9.82 10.02 0.79
N VAL A 41 8.81 9.96 -0.08
CA VAL A 41 7.41 10.22 0.30
C VAL A 41 6.62 8.96 0.61
N ILE A 42 7.21 7.77 0.46
CA ILE A 42 6.52 6.50 0.78
C ILE A 42 6.28 6.41 2.29
N ASP A 43 5.02 6.23 2.67
CA ASP A 43 4.58 6.02 4.05
C ASP A 43 4.63 4.54 4.44
N HIS A 44 4.01 3.71 3.61
CA HIS A 44 4.02 2.25 3.76
C HIS A 44 3.83 1.56 2.40
N VAL A 45 4.13 0.27 2.39
CA VAL A 45 3.92 -0.60 1.24
C VAL A 45 3.18 -1.86 1.69
N THR A 46 2.36 -2.41 0.81
CA THR A 46 1.60 -3.62 1.09
C THR A 46 1.84 -4.67 0.01
N ILE A 47 2.24 -5.86 0.44
CA ILE A 47 2.30 -7.06 -0.41
C ILE A 47 1.17 -8.01 -0.06
N ARG A 48 0.67 -8.74 -1.06
CA ARG A 48 -0.26 -9.87 -0.88
C ARG A 48 0.47 -11.18 -1.05
N THR A 49 0.10 -12.17 -0.23
CA THR A 49 0.74 -13.49 -0.23
C THR A 49 -0.22 -14.60 0.18
N LEU A 50 0.11 -15.83 -0.20
CA LEU A 50 -0.57 -17.03 0.31
C LEU A 50 0.04 -17.53 1.63
N ASN A 51 1.25 -17.07 1.98
CA ASN A 51 1.93 -17.42 3.23
C ASN A 51 2.67 -16.21 3.80
N ILE A 52 2.13 -15.66 4.88
CA ILE A 52 2.57 -14.38 5.45
C ILE A 52 4.03 -14.41 5.94
N ASP A 53 4.48 -15.53 6.50
CA ASP A 53 5.85 -15.65 7.01
C ASP A 53 6.86 -15.76 5.85
N GLN A 54 6.52 -16.48 4.78
CA GLN A 54 7.32 -16.53 3.56
C GLN A 54 7.29 -15.20 2.79
N GLY A 55 6.18 -14.46 2.86
CA GLY A 55 6.05 -13.12 2.28
C GLY A 55 6.96 -12.11 2.96
N ALA A 56 7.03 -12.17 4.27
CA ALA A 56 7.84 -11.26 5.09
C ALA A 56 9.34 -11.60 5.09
N GLU A 57 9.71 -12.86 4.85
CA GLU A 57 11.07 -13.36 5.03
C GLU A 57 12.16 -12.49 4.34
N PRO A 58 12.03 -12.08 3.07
CA PRO A 58 13.06 -11.26 2.41
C PRO A 58 13.33 -9.93 3.13
N PHE A 59 12.32 -9.35 3.76
CA PHE A 59 12.42 -8.10 4.50
C PHE A 59 12.93 -8.31 5.92
N VAL A 60 12.46 -9.37 6.60
CA VAL A 60 12.90 -9.73 7.95
C VAL A 60 14.38 -10.08 7.94
N SER A 61 14.86 -10.85 6.96
CA SER A 61 16.29 -11.17 6.80
C SER A 61 17.16 -9.92 6.56
N LEU A 62 16.56 -8.83 6.07
CA LEU A 62 17.21 -7.53 5.84
C LEU A 62 16.93 -6.50 6.96
N GLY A 63 16.36 -6.95 8.09
CA GLY A 63 16.27 -6.19 9.32
C GLY A 63 14.94 -5.51 9.62
N TYR A 64 13.88 -5.83 8.88
CA TYR A 64 12.52 -5.51 9.34
C TYR A 64 12.16 -6.36 10.56
N ALA A 65 11.50 -5.78 11.54
CA ALA A 65 10.99 -6.46 12.72
C ALA A 65 9.46 -6.44 12.72
N TYR A 66 8.86 -7.55 13.16
CA TYR A 66 7.42 -7.61 13.40
C TYR A 66 7.00 -6.57 14.45
N ASP A 67 5.90 -5.87 14.18
CA ASP A 67 5.33 -4.84 15.06
C ASP A 67 3.95 -5.27 15.59
N GLU A 68 2.98 -5.45 14.71
CA GLU A 68 1.61 -5.77 15.09
C GLU A 68 0.88 -6.63 14.05
N THR A 69 -0.26 -7.22 14.46
CA THR A 69 -1.20 -7.88 13.55
C THR A 69 -2.54 -7.14 13.56
N LEU A 70 -2.99 -6.75 12.38
CA LEU A 70 -4.30 -6.17 12.15
C LEU A 70 -5.23 -7.26 11.62
N GLN A 71 -6.40 -7.44 12.26
CA GLN A 71 -7.35 -8.49 11.94
C GLN A 71 -8.61 -7.90 11.32
N TYR A 72 -9.14 -8.55 10.28
CA TYR A 72 -10.35 -8.21 9.55
C TYR A 72 -11.26 -9.44 9.46
N ASP A 73 -12.37 -9.33 8.77
CA ASP A 73 -13.38 -10.41 8.73
C ASP A 73 -12.85 -11.69 8.06
N ASP A 74 -12.19 -11.56 6.90
CA ASP A 74 -11.78 -12.69 6.06
C ASP A 74 -10.28 -12.70 5.73
N TRP A 75 -9.51 -11.73 6.25
CA TRP A 75 -8.07 -11.61 6.08
C TRP A 75 -7.40 -10.96 7.30
N TYR A 76 -6.10 -10.96 7.33
CA TYR A 76 -5.30 -10.25 8.33
C TYR A 76 -4.00 -9.74 7.70
N ALA A 77 -3.42 -8.71 8.31
CA ALA A 77 -2.13 -8.16 7.94
C ALA A 77 -1.15 -8.28 9.10
N LYS A 78 0.09 -8.67 8.84
CA LYS A 78 1.21 -8.43 9.73
C LYS A 78 1.94 -7.18 9.29
N VAL A 79 2.19 -6.28 10.23
CA VAL A 79 2.96 -5.05 10.03
C VAL A 79 4.38 -5.27 10.50
N TYR A 80 5.33 -4.88 9.67
CA TYR A 80 6.75 -4.93 9.98
C TYR A 80 7.34 -3.54 9.83
N ARG A 81 8.31 -3.20 10.69
CA ARG A 81 8.97 -1.90 10.68
C ARG A 81 10.48 -2.02 10.71
N LYS A 82 11.13 -1.04 10.07
CA LYS A 82 12.57 -0.82 10.16
C LYS A 82 12.83 0.69 10.18
N PRO A 83 13.61 1.22 11.14
CA PRO A 83 13.96 2.63 11.17
C PRO A 83 14.56 3.10 9.84
N GLY A 84 14.08 4.24 9.32
CA GLY A 84 14.52 4.81 8.06
C GLY A 84 13.86 4.23 6.80
N TYR A 85 12.94 3.27 6.95
CA TYR A 85 12.23 2.64 5.84
C TYR A 85 10.70 2.75 6.03
N PRO A 86 9.90 2.69 4.94
CA PRO A 86 8.44 2.66 5.04
C PRO A 86 7.98 1.41 5.80
N SER A 87 6.83 1.48 6.46
CA SER A 87 6.22 0.29 7.07
C SER A 87 5.85 -0.72 5.99
N LEU A 88 6.05 -2.00 6.27
CA LEU A 88 5.67 -3.10 5.39
C LEU A 88 4.44 -3.81 5.95
N PHE A 89 3.39 -3.89 5.12
CA PHE A 89 2.25 -4.75 5.34
C PHE A 89 2.38 -6.03 4.53
N VAL A 90 2.07 -7.13 5.16
CA VAL A 90 1.98 -8.44 4.50
C VAL A 90 0.58 -8.97 4.74
N ASP A 91 -0.25 -9.01 3.69
CA ASP A 91 -1.66 -9.37 3.76
C ASP A 91 -1.87 -10.83 3.35
N GLN A 92 -2.66 -11.56 4.14
CA GLN A 92 -3.05 -12.93 3.87
C GLN A 92 -4.50 -13.17 4.26
N ALA A 93 -5.21 -13.97 3.46
CA ALA A 93 -6.51 -14.52 3.86
C ALA A 93 -6.34 -15.49 5.05
N TYR A 94 -7.35 -15.58 5.92
CA TYR A 94 -7.33 -16.62 6.95
C TYR A 94 -7.26 -18.01 6.32
N PRO A 95 -6.51 -18.95 6.89
CA PRO A 95 -6.38 -20.31 6.36
C PRO A 95 -7.61 -21.20 6.65
N ASP A 96 -8.57 -20.69 7.41
CA ASP A 96 -9.79 -21.39 7.84
C ASP A 96 -11.03 -20.90 7.05
N GLU A 97 -12.24 -21.28 7.52
CA GLU A 97 -13.52 -20.93 6.90
C GLU A 97 -13.72 -19.42 6.69
N ARG A 98 -13.13 -18.58 7.55
CA ARG A 98 -13.21 -17.11 7.45
C ARG A 98 -12.60 -16.60 6.14
N GLY A 99 -11.48 -17.20 5.72
CA GLY A 99 -10.78 -16.74 4.54
C GLY A 99 -11.38 -17.15 3.20
N LYS A 100 -12.45 -17.94 3.18
CA LYS A 100 -13.08 -18.41 1.93
C LYS A 100 -13.66 -17.29 1.06
N THR A 101 -14.04 -16.17 1.68
CA THR A 101 -14.61 -15.00 1.00
C THR A 101 -13.57 -14.00 0.58
N SER A 102 -12.33 -14.15 1.05
CA SER A 102 -11.25 -13.22 0.79
C SER A 102 -10.84 -13.18 -0.69
N ILE A 103 -10.67 -11.96 -1.19
CA ILE A 103 -10.19 -11.74 -2.56
C ILE A 103 -8.69 -12.03 -2.71
N ILE A 104 -7.92 -12.09 -1.60
CA ILE A 104 -6.46 -12.18 -1.62
C ILE A 104 -5.96 -13.42 -2.36
N PRO A 105 -6.47 -14.65 -2.13
CA PRO A 105 -5.97 -15.81 -2.83
C PRO A 105 -6.17 -15.73 -4.35
N GLY A 106 -7.34 -15.29 -4.80
CA GLY A 106 -7.62 -15.09 -6.23
C GLY A 106 -6.71 -14.04 -6.87
N TRP A 107 -6.46 -12.95 -6.14
CA TRP A 107 -5.54 -11.90 -6.57
C TRP A 107 -4.10 -12.43 -6.70
N VAL A 108 -3.59 -13.16 -5.70
CA VAL A 108 -2.24 -13.73 -5.71
C VAL A 108 -2.07 -14.77 -6.82
N HIS A 109 -3.08 -15.62 -7.05
CA HIS A 109 -3.02 -16.59 -8.16
C HIS A 109 -2.94 -15.92 -9.52
N LYS A 110 -3.57 -14.76 -9.69
CA LYS A 110 -3.57 -14.05 -10.97
C LYS A 110 -2.32 -13.19 -11.18
N PHE A 111 -1.91 -12.44 -10.17
CA PHE A 111 -0.91 -11.38 -10.33
C PHE A 111 0.46 -11.74 -9.74
N GLY A 112 0.55 -12.84 -9.01
CA GLY A 112 1.78 -13.30 -8.38
C GLY A 112 1.80 -13.11 -6.87
N ASP A 113 2.64 -13.90 -6.23
CA ASP A 113 2.89 -13.86 -4.79
C ASP A 113 3.94 -12.78 -4.46
N LYS A 114 3.77 -12.08 -3.35
CA LYS A 114 4.71 -11.05 -2.84
C LYS A 114 4.86 -9.82 -3.73
N VAL A 115 3.87 -9.55 -4.58
CA VAL A 115 3.80 -8.34 -5.40
C VAL A 115 3.15 -7.21 -4.61
N PHE A 116 3.54 -5.95 -4.84
CA PHE A 116 2.87 -4.81 -4.22
C PHE A 116 1.42 -4.71 -4.69
N HIS A 117 0.50 -4.74 -3.73
CA HIS A 117 -0.89 -4.37 -3.97
C HIS A 117 -1.04 -2.84 -3.98
N HIS A 118 -0.41 -2.15 -3.03
CA HIS A 118 -0.35 -0.71 -3.01
C HIS A 118 0.93 -0.16 -2.39
N VAL A 119 1.26 1.06 -2.80
CA VAL A 119 2.21 1.93 -2.14
C VAL A 119 1.41 3.12 -1.63
N ALA A 120 1.55 3.42 -0.35
CA ALA A 120 0.98 4.62 0.26
C ALA A 120 2.03 5.73 0.28
N VAL A 121 1.64 6.91 -0.16
CA VAL A 121 2.48 8.10 -0.11
C VAL A 121 1.95 9.10 0.91
N ARG A 122 2.86 9.67 1.67
CA ARG A 122 2.53 10.66 2.69
C ARG A 122 2.28 12.03 2.07
N VAL A 123 1.15 12.62 2.42
CA VAL A 123 0.76 13.97 2.02
C VAL A 123 0.43 14.82 3.25
N GLU A 124 0.63 16.13 3.17
CA GLU A 124 0.28 17.06 4.26
C GLU A 124 -1.19 17.48 4.23
N ASN A 125 -1.79 17.54 3.03
CA ASN A 125 -3.18 17.91 2.82
C ASN A 125 -3.78 17.02 1.74
N ILE A 126 -4.56 16.05 2.17
CA ILE A 126 -5.09 15.00 1.29
C ILE A 126 -6.10 15.55 0.28
N GLU A 127 -6.91 16.56 0.65
CA GLU A 127 -7.85 17.19 -0.27
C GLU A 127 -7.12 17.91 -1.42
N GLN A 128 -6.07 18.66 -1.10
CA GLN A 128 -5.27 19.33 -2.13
C GLN A 128 -4.53 18.34 -3.00
N ALA A 129 -3.97 17.27 -2.43
CA ALA A 129 -3.29 16.22 -3.17
C ALA A 129 -4.25 15.53 -4.14
N VAL A 130 -5.46 15.20 -3.70
CA VAL A 130 -6.52 14.61 -4.55
C VAL A 130 -6.89 15.54 -5.71
N VAL A 131 -7.07 16.85 -5.44
CA VAL A 131 -7.39 17.82 -6.49
C VAL A 131 -6.28 17.86 -7.53
N ARG A 132 -5.02 18.01 -7.10
CA ARG A 132 -3.87 18.08 -7.98
C ARG A 132 -3.69 16.84 -8.86
N LEU A 133 -3.84 15.66 -8.25
CA LEU A 133 -3.73 14.41 -8.99
C LEU A 133 -4.89 14.22 -9.98
N LYS A 134 -6.12 14.64 -9.63
CA LYS A 134 -7.26 14.64 -10.57
C LYS A 134 -7.02 15.56 -11.77
N GLU A 135 -6.43 16.74 -11.56
CA GLU A 135 -6.04 17.67 -12.64
C GLU A 135 -5.02 17.03 -13.60
N ASN A 136 -4.25 16.04 -13.11
CA ASN A 136 -3.28 15.26 -13.90
C ASN A 136 -3.84 13.89 -14.35
N GLY A 137 -5.16 13.70 -14.32
CA GLY A 137 -5.83 12.53 -14.89
C GLY A 137 -5.95 11.32 -13.95
N VAL A 138 -5.54 11.42 -12.68
CA VAL A 138 -5.73 10.34 -11.71
C VAL A 138 -7.18 10.28 -11.27
N VAL A 139 -7.76 9.08 -11.26
CA VAL A 139 -9.10 8.81 -10.75
C VAL A 139 -8.98 8.18 -9.36
N PHE A 140 -9.87 8.55 -8.44
CA PHE A 140 -9.91 8.00 -7.08
C PHE A 140 -11.15 7.14 -6.87
N ALA A 141 -11.00 6.06 -6.10
CA ALA A 141 -12.08 5.18 -5.68
C ALA A 141 -12.64 5.63 -4.32
N GLY A 142 -13.95 5.77 -4.24
CA GLY A 142 -14.62 6.12 -2.98
C GLY A 142 -14.32 7.54 -2.48
N ASN A 143 -14.36 7.67 -1.15
CA ASN A 143 -14.14 8.93 -0.45
C ASN A 143 -12.92 8.84 0.45
N ILE A 144 -12.39 9.99 0.87
CA ILE A 144 -11.38 10.05 1.93
C ILE A 144 -11.98 9.46 3.21
N VAL A 145 -11.32 8.44 3.75
CA VAL A 145 -11.65 7.84 5.06
C VAL A 145 -10.82 8.49 6.15
N GLY A 146 -11.39 8.55 7.36
CA GLY A 146 -10.80 9.25 8.49
C GLY A 146 -11.34 10.65 8.69
N GLU A 147 -11.48 11.05 9.97
CA GLU A 147 -12.03 12.36 10.35
C GLU A 147 -11.05 13.50 10.03
N ARG A 148 -11.56 14.64 9.60
CA ARG A 148 -10.76 15.85 9.39
C ARG A 148 -10.10 16.26 10.71
N GLY A 149 -8.75 16.40 10.68
CA GLY A 149 -7.95 16.66 11.88
C GLY A 149 -7.75 15.44 12.79
N GLY A 150 -8.23 14.28 12.38
CA GLY A 150 -7.92 12.98 13.01
C GLY A 150 -6.46 12.59 12.82
N HIS A 151 -6.06 11.47 13.40
CA HIS A 151 -4.67 10.99 13.35
C HIS A 151 -4.22 10.51 11.97
N LEU A 152 -5.13 9.89 11.22
CA LEU A 152 -4.85 9.27 9.92
C LEU A 152 -6.05 9.49 9.01
N ARG A 153 -5.78 9.90 7.76
CA ARG A 153 -6.77 10.02 6.69
C ARG A 153 -6.17 9.41 5.42
N GLN A 154 -6.99 8.68 4.68
CA GLN A 154 -6.52 7.87 3.56
C GLN A 154 -7.53 7.86 2.42
N ILE A 155 -7.02 7.65 1.18
CA ILE A 155 -7.85 7.40 -0.01
C ILE A 155 -7.04 6.58 -1.01
N PHE A 156 -7.72 5.65 -1.72
CA PHE A 156 -7.13 4.93 -2.85
C PHE A 156 -7.45 5.61 -4.19
N SER A 157 -6.48 5.56 -5.12
CA SER A 157 -6.79 5.72 -6.53
C SER A 157 -7.75 4.61 -6.98
N SER A 158 -8.43 4.81 -8.11
CA SER A 158 -9.08 3.70 -8.79
C SER A 158 -8.04 2.62 -9.11
N PRO A 159 -8.42 1.34 -9.01
CA PRO A 159 -7.48 0.26 -9.28
C PRO A 159 -7.06 0.23 -10.76
N GLU A 160 -5.81 -0.11 -10.99
CA GLU A 160 -5.37 -0.54 -12.31
C GLU A 160 -6.08 -1.84 -12.69
N MET A 161 -6.57 -1.90 -13.91
CA MET A 161 -7.31 -3.06 -14.39
C MET A 161 -6.46 -3.90 -15.34
N VAL A 162 -6.27 -5.19 -15.01
CA VAL A 162 -5.59 -6.16 -15.89
C VAL A 162 -6.56 -7.28 -16.20
N ASP A 163 -6.87 -7.47 -17.47
CA ASP A 163 -7.88 -8.44 -17.96
C ASP A 163 -9.21 -8.34 -17.20
N GLY A 164 -9.68 -7.12 -16.95
CA GLY A 164 -10.95 -6.87 -16.26
C GLY A 164 -10.94 -7.13 -14.75
N GLN A 165 -9.77 -7.34 -14.13
CA GLN A 165 -9.65 -7.53 -12.69
C GLN A 165 -8.79 -6.43 -12.04
N PRO A 166 -9.18 -5.94 -10.83
CA PRO A 166 -8.41 -4.96 -10.08
C PRO A 166 -7.03 -5.51 -9.71
N PHE A 167 -5.98 -4.74 -10.02
CA PHE A 167 -4.60 -5.12 -9.74
C PHE A 167 -4.02 -4.31 -8.60
N THR A 168 -3.53 -3.10 -8.87
CA THR A 168 -2.85 -2.25 -7.88
C THR A 168 -3.58 -0.92 -7.71
N VAL A 169 -3.40 -0.28 -6.58
CA VAL A 169 -3.89 1.07 -6.28
C VAL A 169 -2.77 1.92 -5.70
N LEU A 170 -2.79 3.24 -5.94
CA LEU A 170 -1.99 4.21 -5.18
C LEU A 170 -2.80 4.65 -3.97
N GLU A 171 -2.16 4.73 -2.80
CA GLU A 171 -2.75 5.30 -1.60
C GLU A 171 -2.19 6.68 -1.30
N LEU A 172 -3.04 7.62 -0.88
CA LEU A 172 -2.61 8.84 -0.20
C LEU A 172 -2.89 8.70 1.28
N ALA A 173 -1.90 9.00 2.12
CA ALA A 173 -2.00 8.96 3.57
C ALA A 173 -1.62 10.31 4.20
N GLU A 174 -2.58 10.95 4.88
CA GLU A 174 -2.37 12.16 5.67
C GLU A 174 -2.28 11.78 7.14
N ARG A 175 -1.15 12.09 7.79
CA ARG A 175 -0.89 11.77 9.20
C ARG A 175 -0.66 13.02 10.02
N HIS A 176 -1.26 13.06 11.20
CA HIS A 176 -1.14 14.18 12.13
C HIS A 176 -0.52 13.75 13.47
N ARG A 177 0.07 14.73 14.17
CA ARG A 177 0.56 14.61 15.55
C ARG A 177 1.58 13.47 15.75
N GLY A 178 2.37 13.14 14.71
CA GLY A 178 3.36 12.08 14.78
C GLY A 178 2.78 10.66 14.88
N TYR A 179 1.48 10.48 14.60
CA TYR A 179 0.85 9.16 14.64
C TYR A 179 1.41 8.26 13.55
N LEU A 180 1.92 7.10 13.93
CA LEU A 180 2.50 6.10 13.04
C LEU A 180 1.67 4.80 12.98
N GLY A 181 0.59 4.71 13.76
CA GLY A 181 -0.30 3.54 13.80
C GLY A 181 -1.23 3.46 12.59
N PHE A 182 -2.10 2.45 12.62
CA PHE A 182 -3.13 2.20 11.61
C PHE A 182 -4.48 2.02 12.29
N LEU A 183 -5.55 2.28 11.55
CA LEU A 183 -6.92 2.21 12.07
C LEU A 183 -7.67 1.11 11.27
N PRO A 184 -7.82 -0.11 11.82
CA PRO A 184 -8.42 -1.25 11.13
C PRO A 184 -9.75 -0.95 10.40
N PRO A 185 -10.72 -0.19 10.96
CA PRO A 185 -11.96 0.12 10.24
C PRO A 185 -11.76 0.93 8.96
N GLN A 186 -10.69 1.76 8.89
CA GLN A 186 -10.37 2.52 7.67
C GLN A 186 -9.78 1.60 6.60
N ALA A 187 -8.87 0.71 6.97
CA ALA A 187 -8.25 -0.23 6.05
C ALA A 187 -9.28 -1.19 5.40
N ASP A 188 -10.27 -1.66 6.16
CA ASP A 188 -11.36 -2.48 5.61
C ASP A 188 -12.20 -1.70 4.58
N SER A 189 -12.52 -0.44 4.86
CA SER A 189 -13.22 0.44 3.93
C SER A 189 -12.42 0.68 2.63
N LEU A 190 -11.11 0.88 2.76
CA LEU A 190 -10.21 1.05 1.61
C LEU A 190 -10.09 -0.25 0.79
N MET A 191 -9.94 -1.40 1.46
CA MET A 191 -9.89 -2.69 0.79
C MET A 191 -11.14 -2.94 -0.07
N LYS A 192 -12.32 -2.64 0.46
CA LYS A 192 -13.59 -2.73 -0.28
C LYS A 192 -13.61 -1.80 -1.48
N SER A 193 -13.12 -0.56 -1.36
CA SER A 193 -13.05 0.39 -2.48
C SER A 193 -12.09 -0.06 -3.59
N SER A 194 -11.02 -0.80 -3.26
CA SER A 194 -10.05 -1.31 -4.23
C SER A 194 -10.59 -2.44 -5.12
N THR A 195 -11.77 -2.97 -4.84
CA THR A 195 -12.39 -4.05 -5.63
C THR A 195 -13.16 -3.55 -6.86
N GLY A 196 -13.30 -2.23 -7.03
CA GLY A 196 -14.04 -1.63 -8.15
C GLY A 196 -15.56 -1.86 -8.10
N LYS A 197 -16.12 -2.21 -6.90
CA LYS A 197 -17.55 -2.40 -6.67
C LYS A 197 -18.16 -1.21 -5.96
#